data_adddaa42467a0c6f5987e71c23da7514
#
_entry.id   adddaa42467a0c6f5987e71c23da7514
#
_cell.length_a   1.000
_cell.length_b   1.000
_cell.length_c   1.000
_cell.angle_alpha   90.00
_cell.angle_beta   90.00
_cell.angle_gamma   90.00
#
_symmetry.space_group_name_H-M   'P 1'
#
loop_
_entity.id
_entity.type
_entity.pdbx_description
1 polymer ?
#
loop_
_entity_poly.entity_id
_entity_poly.type
_entity_poly.pdbx_seq_one_letter_code
_entity_poly.pdbx_strand_id
1 'polypeptide(L)'
;MKKKSLWKKIVLGIVLVLIVVILGLGITIAALWHNEISSVLSIKMLVDENEENRSAPVYQMDVSGDYYFDEFIEQGGASDDNELINFIVKNITKGIIPVSLNAPEIGCSSFTCQSADGTRYFGRNYDFSTTTAMIVRTNPSDGRYASISSVDLQFLGINDGTHLNSFMQKIICLAAPYVPLDGVNEKGVSCGIYMSYQGADNATPTNQMTDKPDLTSTTMLRLILDYADSVDKAVELVSQYDLHDSASTSFHYMVADSTGKSAILEWVNATDDEDNDGSKRKLNVIYNDDDAALGEAEGKNEFQYVTNFIVTPNYYLTDTSKYGLDRYDEIASKINPDGSNTQGIITQEQALAVLQRVCRRNWDNVIGASDKNGIIVWSCLYDLTNKKVIWVSNEEFNNENAVFELSLIHISEPTRPE
;
A
#
# COMPACT_ATOMS: atom_id res chain seq x y z
N MET A 1 -32.46 -41.85 49.28
CA MET A 1 -32.59 -40.42 48.85
C MET A 1 -31.34 -39.57 49.07
N LYS A 2 -30.52 -39.75 50.11
CA LYS A 2 -29.31 -38.93 50.38
C LYS A 2 -28.19 -39.01 49.30
N LYS A 3 -27.95 -40.15 48.61
CA LYS A 3 -26.91 -40.31 47.57
C LYS A 3 -27.18 -39.47 46.31
N LYS A 4 -28.42 -39.31 45.85
CA LYS A 4 -28.78 -38.49 44.70
C LYS A 4 -28.53 -36.98 44.94
N SER A 5 -28.68 -36.50 46.16
CA SER A 5 -28.40 -35.12 46.55
C SER A 5 -26.90 -34.80 46.58
N LEU A 6 -26.06 -35.72 47.01
CA LEU A 6 -24.60 -35.55 47.05
C LEU A 6 -24.03 -35.50 45.61
N TRP A 7 -24.50 -36.37 44.73
CA TRP A 7 -24.09 -36.39 43.32
C TRP A 7 -24.41 -35.06 42.62
N LYS A 8 -25.61 -34.51 42.84
CA LYS A 8 -25.96 -33.20 42.27
C LYS A 8 -25.06 -32.07 42.76
N LYS A 9 -24.67 -32.10 44.04
CA LYS A 9 -23.72 -31.09 44.57
C LYS A 9 -22.31 -31.24 43.99
N ILE A 10 -21.84 -32.46 43.79
CA ILE A 10 -20.53 -32.72 43.14
C ILE A 10 -20.56 -32.25 41.67
N VAL A 11 -21.60 -32.62 40.94
CA VAL A 11 -21.73 -32.18 39.52
C VAL A 11 -21.81 -30.66 39.44
N LEU A 12 -22.60 -30.01 40.32
CA LEU A 12 -22.67 -28.54 40.36
C LEU A 12 -21.32 -27.90 40.68
N GLY A 13 -20.55 -28.49 41.60
CA GLY A 13 -19.20 -28.05 41.94
C GLY A 13 -18.24 -28.16 40.73
N ILE A 14 -18.28 -29.27 40.01
CA ILE A 14 -17.47 -29.46 38.79
C ILE A 14 -17.84 -28.44 37.72
N VAL A 15 -19.15 -28.23 37.51
CA VAL A 15 -19.60 -27.23 36.52
C VAL A 15 -19.15 -25.82 36.89
N LEU A 16 -19.22 -25.44 38.17
CA LEU A 16 -18.75 -24.14 38.65
C LEU A 16 -17.24 -23.98 38.42
N VAL A 17 -16.44 -25.01 38.73
CA VAL A 17 -14.99 -25.00 38.48
C VAL A 17 -14.69 -24.86 36.98
N LEU A 18 -15.39 -25.59 36.12
CA LEU A 18 -15.27 -25.48 34.68
C LEU A 18 -15.61 -24.06 34.17
N ILE A 19 -16.67 -23.46 34.67
CA ILE A 19 -17.06 -22.09 34.34
C ILE A 19 -15.94 -21.10 34.74
N VAL A 20 -15.40 -21.24 35.97
CA VAL A 20 -14.29 -20.38 36.43
C VAL A 20 -13.03 -20.54 35.57
N VAL A 21 -12.70 -21.78 35.19
CA VAL A 21 -11.57 -22.05 34.31
C VAL A 21 -11.79 -21.45 32.93
N ILE A 22 -12.99 -21.63 32.34
CA ILE A 22 -13.34 -21.05 31.03
C ILE A 22 -13.31 -19.52 31.08
N LEU A 23 -13.86 -18.91 32.13
CA LEU A 23 -13.81 -17.45 32.31
C LEU A 23 -12.37 -16.96 32.49
N GLY A 24 -11.57 -17.65 33.29
CA GLY A 24 -10.15 -17.33 33.48
C GLY A 24 -9.35 -17.40 32.17
N LEU A 25 -9.55 -18.47 31.40
CA LEU A 25 -8.94 -18.61 30.07
C LEU A 25 -9.43 -17.51 29.11
N GLY A 26 -10.73 -17.21 29.11
CA GLY A 26 -11.29 -16.15 28.28
C GLY A 26 -10.71 -14.77 28.57
N ILE A 27 -10.56 -14.44 29.87
CA ILE A 27 -9.93 -13.18 30.32
C ILE A 27 -8.45 -13.14 29.92
N THR A 28 -7.74 -14.25 30.08
CA THR A 28 -6.32 -14.33 29.69
C THR A 28 -6.14 -14.15 28.18
N ILE A 29 -6.97 -14.83 27.36
CA ILE A 29 -6.95 -14.68 25.91
C ILE A 29 -7.30 -13.22 25.53
N ALA A 30 -8.34 -12.65 26.12
CA ALA A 30 -8.73 -11.27 25.85
C ALA A 30 -7.63 -10.26 26.23
N ALA A 31 -6.87 -10.50 27.28
CA ALA A 31 -5.77 -9.65 27.69
C ALA A 31 -4.55 -9.79 26.76
N LEU A 32 -4.21 -11.02 26.35
CA LEU A 32 -3.06 -11.30 25.46
C LEU A 32 -3.30 -10.89 24.01
N TRP A 33 -4.55 -10.85 23.59
CA TRP A 33 -4.95 -10.55 22.21
C TRP A 33 -5.78 -9.26 22.10
N HIS A 34 -5.62 -8.37 23.06
CA HIS A 34 -6.43 -7.15 23.15
C HIS A 34 -6.31 -6.30 21.88
N ASN A 35 -5.12 -6.11 21.38
CA ASN A 35 -4.85 -5.29 20.20
C ASN A 35 -5.42 -5.94 18.92
N GLU A 36 -5.18 -7.24 18.75
CA GLU A 36 -5.68 -8.00 17.60
C GLU A 36 -7.22 -8.05 17.60
N ILE A 37 -7.83 -8.30 18.76
CA ILE A 37 -9.30 -8.28 18.91
C ILE A 37 -9.85 -6.89 18.60
N SER A 38 -9.25 -5.83 19.13
CA SER A 38 -9.66 -4.45 18.89
C SER A 38 -9.55 -4.09 17.41
N SER A 39 -8.46 -4.47 16.75
CA SER A 39 -8.26 -4.25 15.31
C SER A 39 -9.33 -4.98 14.49
N VAL A 40 -9.61 -6.26 14.77
CA VAL A 40 -10.66 -7.03 14.09
C VAL A 40 -12.05 -6.43 14.30
N LEU A 41 -12.35 -5.96 15.50
CA LEU A 41 -13.65 -5.33 15.82
C LEU A 41 -13.80 -3.94 15.20
N SER A 42 -12.72 -3.27 14.85
CA SER A 42 -12.74 -1.98 14.15
C SER A 42 -13.12 -2.09 12.68
N ILE A 43 -13.04 -3.30 12.10
CA ILE A 43 -13.34 -3.52 10.68
C ILE A 43 -14.78 -3.14 10.38
N LYS A 44 -14.94 -2.14 9.54
CA LYS A 44 -16.25 -1.66 9.06
C LYS A 44 -16.26 -1.60 7.53
N MET A 45 -17.37 -1.94 6.93
CA MET A 45 -17.63 -1.73 5.50
C MET A 45 -17.95 -0.26 5.25
N LEU A 46 -17.29 0.34 4.27
CA LEU A 46 -17.52 1.73 3.84
C LEU A 46 -18.38 1.79 2.59
N VAL A 47 -18.10 0.90 1.63
CA VAL A 47 -18.85 0.78 0.36
C VAL A 47 -19.25 -0.68 0.22
N ASP A 48 -20.48 -0.90 -0.23
CA ASP A 48 -20.97 -2.22 -0.60
C ASP A 48 -20.66 -2.54 -2.06
N GLU A 49 -20.76 -3.80 -2.44
CA GLU A 49 -20.58 -4.22 -3.84
C GLU A 49 -21.67 -3.60 -4.74
N ASN A 50 -21.29 -3.34 -5.99
CA ASN A 50 -22.23 -2.93 -7.02
C ASN A 50 -21.87 -3.60 -8.35
N GLU A 51 -22.62 -4.63 -8.73
CA GLU A 51 -22.38 -5.41 -9.94
C GLU A 51 -22.48 -4.55 -11.22
N GLU A 52 -23.38 -3.56 -11.26
CA GLU A 52 -23.55 -2.68 -12.43
C GLU A 52 -22.28 -1.87 -12.70
N ASN A 53 -21.60 -1.43 -11.63
CA ASN A 53 -20.35 -0.68 -11.71
C ASN A 53 -19.11 -1.55 -11.57
N ARG A 54 -19.27 -2.87 -11.44
CA ARG A 54 -18.17 -3.80 -11.19
C ARG A 54 -17.32 -3.38 -9.97
N SER A 55 -17.97 -2.82 -8.94
CA SER A 55 -17.32 -2.44 -7.70
C SER A 55 -17.44 -3.56 -6.68
N ALA A 56 -16.34 -3.80 -5.97
CA ALA A 56 -16.28 -4.68 -4.82
C ALA A 56 -16.45 -3.90 -3.52
N PRO A 57 -16.69 -4.59 -2.40
CA PRO A 57 -16.76 -3.96 -1.09
C PRO A 57 -15.46 -3.24 -0.72
N VAL A 58 -15.59 -2.11 -0.03
CA VAL A 58 -14.47 -1.40 0.58
C VAL A 58 -14.61 -1.42 2.09
N TYR A 59 -13.53 -1.78 2.77
CA TYR A 59 -13.48 -1.83 4.22
C TYR A 59 -12.48 -0.82 4.77
N GLN A 60 -12.63 -0.50 6.06
CA GLN A 60 -11.63 0.20 6.85
C GLN A 60 -11.30 -0.63 8.08
N MET A 61 -10.03 -0.62 8.49
CA MET A 61 -9.54 -1.18 9.74
C MET A 61 -8.63 -0.18 10.46
N ASP A 62 -8.89 0.02 11.75
CA ASP A 62 -8.02 0.76 12.65
C ASP A 62 -7.17 -0.25 13.44
N VAL A 63 -5.88 -0.28 13.18
CA VAL A 63 -4.95 -1.21 13.82
C VAL A 63 -4.61 -0.69 15.22
N SER A 64 -4.95 -1.48 16.22
CA SER A 64 -4.68 -1.17 17.61
C SER A 64 -3.32 -1.69 18.05
N GLY A 65 -2.52 -0.81 18.62
CA GLY A 65 -1.22 -1.17 19.19
C GLY A 65 -0.20 -1.58 18.14
N ASP A 66 0.72 -2.41 18.57
CA ASP A 66 1.80 -2.91 17.75
C ASP A 66 1.35 -4.04 16.80
N TYR A 67 1.97 -4.11 15.62
CA TYR A 67 1.81 -5.18 14.63
C TYR A 67 3.15 -5.89 14.34
N TYR A 68 4.10 -5.82 15.28
CA TYR A 68 5.37 -6.57 15.30
C TYR A 68 6.32 -6.25 14.14
N PHE A 69 6.29 -5.03 13.59
CA PHE A 69 7.15 -4.69 12.46
C PHE A 69 8.60 -4.44 12.89
N ASP A 70 8.84 -3.98 14.13
CA ASP A 70 10.19 -3.89 14.68
C ASP A 70 10.83 -5.26 14.77
N GLU A 71 10.12 -6.26 15.29
CA GLU A 71 10.60 -7.64 15.37
C GLU A 71 10.82 -8.25 13.99
N PHE A 72 10.01 -7.87 12.99
CA PHE A 72 10.23 -8.27 11.61
C PHE A 72 11.56 -7.73 11.06
N ILE A 73 11.85 -6.47 11.29
CA ILE A 73 13.10 -5.83 10.88
C ILE A 73 14.30 -6.39 11.69
N GLU A 74 14.16 -6.55 13.01
CA GLU A 74 15.22 -7.07 13.88
C GLU A 74 15.65 -8.49 13.54
N GLN A 75 14.73 -9.33 13.05
CA GLN A 75 15.11 -10.68 12.60
C GLN A 75 15.78 -10.72 11.23
N GLY A 76 15.90 -9.57 10.52
CA GLY A 76 16.52 -9.48 9.19
C GLY A 76 15.52 -9.41 8.05
N GLY A 77 14.22 -9.25 8.33
CA GLY A 77 13.18 -9.12 7.32
C GLY A 77 12.74 -10.45 6.71
N ALA A 78 12.54 -10.48 5.39
CA ALA A 78 12.15 -11.65 4.61
C ALA A 78 12.71 -11.57 3.19
N SER A 79 13.34 -12.67 2.74
CA SER A 79 13.95 -12.80 1.41
C SER A 79 12.96 -13.30 0.34
N ASP A 80 11.76 -13.70 0.73
CA ASP A 80 10.67 -14.07 -0.16
C ASP A 80 9.30 -13.97 0.54
N ASP A 81 8.24 -14.15 -0.24
CA ASP A 81 6.86 -14.10 0.25
C ASP A 81 6.54 -15.21 1.26
N ASN A 82 7.20 -16.38 1.19
CA ASN A 82 6.97 -17.47 2.13
C ASN A 82 7.53 -17.15 3.51
N GLU A 83 8.70 -16.53 3.57
CA GLU A 83 9.28 -16.07 4.84
C GLU A 83 8.42 -14.99 5.48
N LEU A 84 7.91 -14.03 4.67
CA LEU A 84 6.96 -13.02 5.14
C LEU A 84 5.67 -13.68 5.68
N ILE A 85 5.09 -14.62 4.94
CA ILE A 85 3.91 -15.38 5.38
C ILE A 85 4.19 -16.11 6.69
N ASN A 86 5.34 -16.78 6.82
CA ASN A 86 5.71 -17.49 8.02
C ASN A 86 5.82 -16.56 9.23
N PHE A 87 6.40 -15.38 9.04
CA PHE A 87 6.44 -14.35 10.09
C PHE A 87 5.05 -13.91 10.52
N ILE A 88 4.18 -13.56 9.56
CA ILE A 88 2.80 -13.14 9.79
C ILE A 88 2.02 -14.23 10.53
N VAL A 89 2.10 -15.48 10.05
CA VAL A 89 1.40 -16.61 10.67
C VAL A 89 1.87 -16.82 12.11
N LYS A 90 3.17 -16.76 12.37
CA LYS A 90 3.73 -16.96 13.69
C LYS A 90 3.38 -15.84 14.67
N ASN A 91 3.56 -14.59 14.28
CA ASN A 91 3.53 -13.46 15.21
C ASN A 91 2.16 -12.76 15.26
N ILE A 92 1.43 -12.69 14.14
CA ILE A 92 0.16 -11.96 14.03
C ILE A 92 -1.03 -12.89 14.21
N THR A 93 -1.14 -13.94 13.38
CA THR A 93 -2.27 -14.89 13.48
C THR A 93 -2.02 -16.01 14.48
N LYS A 94 -0.87 -16.00 15.16
CA LYS A 94 -0.48 -16.97 16.21
C LYS A 94 -0.63 -18.44 15.78
N GLY A 95 -0.35 -18.73 14.50
CA GLY A 95 -0.44 -20.07 13.93
C GLY A 95 -1.87 -20.55 13.62
N ILE A 96 -2.88 -19.69 13.75
CA ILE A 96 -4.28 -20.12 13.61
C ILE A 96 -4.73 -20.14 12.14
N ILE A 97 -4.13 -19.30 11.26
CA ILE A 97 -4.62 -19.11 9.90
C ILE A 97 -3.48 -19.10 8.90
N PRO A 98 -3.54 -19.91 7.83
CA PRO A 98 -2.66 -19.77 6.70
C PRO A 98 -2.99 -18.47 5.94
N VAL A 99 -1.97 -17.69 5.61
CA VAL A 99 -2.04 -16.55 4.70
C VAL A 99 -1.41 -16.98 3.39
N SER A 100 -1.95 -16.57 2.25
CA SER A 100 -1.32 -16.74 0.94
C SER A 100 -1.14 -15.36 0.32
N LEU A 101 0.00 -15.11 -0.31
CA LEU A 101 0.24 -13.91 -1.09
C LEU A 101 0.13 -14.26 -2.57
N ASN A 102 -0.71 -13.54 -3.29
CA ASN A 102 -0.85 -13.67 -4.73
C ASN A 102 -0.78 -12.26 -5.31
N ALA A 103 0.05 -12.03 -6.32
CA ALA A 103 0.01 -10.78 -7.06
C ALA A 103 -0.37 -11.06 -8.51
N PRO A 104 -1.43 -10.45 -8.95
CA PRO A 104 -1.83 -10.41 -10.34
C PRO A 104 -1.17 -9.21 -11.06
N GLU A 105 -1.34 -9.16 -12.39
CA GLU A 105 -0.94 -8.01 -13.19
C GLU A 105 -1.72 -6.76 -12.78
N ILE A 106 -1.04 -5.77 -12.22
CA ILE A 106 -1.61 -4.50 -11.79
C ILE A 106 -1.13 -3.36 -12.68
N GLY A 107 -2.06 -2.48 -13.04
CA GLY A 107 -1.75 -1.18 -13.61
C GLY A 107 -1.71 -0.11 -12.51
N CYS A 108 -0.99 0.95 -12.75
CA CYS A 108 -0.89 2.03 -11.77
C CYS A 108 -0.49 3.35 -12.43
N SER A 109 -0.83 4.47 -11.76
CA SER A 109 -0.30 5.77 -12.11
C SER A 109 -0.21 6.69 -10.89
N SER A 110 0.77 7.58 -10.88
CA SER A 110 0.87 8.64 -9.86
C SER A 110 1.54 9.88 -10.40
N PHE A 111 1.34 10.96 -9.66
CA PHE A 111 1.99 12.24 -9.90
C PHE A 111 2.13 13.02 -8.60
N THR A 112 3.07 13.97 -8.58
CA THR A 112 3.11 15.04 -7.58
C THR A 112 2.67 16.37 -8.21
N CYS A 113 2.08 17.25 -7.41
CA CYS A 113 1.75 18.60 -7.78
C CYS A 113 1.61 19.47 -6.54
N GLN A 114 1.39 20.79 -6.73
CA GLN A 114 1.12 21.72 -5.64
C GLN A 114 -0.01 22.68 -6.00
N SER A 115 -0.70 23.22 -5.02
CA SER A 115 -1.62 24.33 -5.20
C SER A 115 -0.92 25.70 -5.03
N ALA A 116 -1.62 26.75 -5.46
CA ALA A 116 -1.09 28.10 -5.43
C ALA A 116 -0.77 28.62 -3.99
N ASP A 117 -1.37 28.02 -2.96
CA ASP A 117 -1.09 28.29 -1.56
C ASP A 117 0.11 27.49 -1.01
N GLY A 118 0.74 26.65 -1.83
CA GLY A 118 1.88 25.82 -1.48
C GLY A 118 1.54 24.44 -0.92
N THR A 119 0.26 24.04 -0.88
CA THR A 119 -0.14 22.68 -0.47
C THR A 119 0.42 21.66 -1.46
N ARG A 120 1.10 20.64 -0.97
CA ARG A 120 1.73 19.56 -1.75
C ARG A 120 0.81 18.36 -1.82
N TYR A 121 0.68 17.80 -3.02
CA TYR A 121 -0.18 16.65 -3.28
C TYR A 121 0.60 15.51 -3.93
N PHE A 122 0.20 14.29 -3.57
CA PHE A 122 0.56 13.05 -4.26
C PHE A 122 -0.71 12.36 -4.73
N GLY A 123 -0.89 12.28 -6.05
CA GLY A 123 -2.04 11.61 -6.67
C GLY A 123 -1.70 10.17 -7.03
N ARG A 124 -2.64 9.24 -6.81
CA ARG A 124 -2.46 7.80 -7.03
C ARG A 124 -3.71 7.15 -7.59
N ASN A 125 -3.58 6.36 -8.66
CA ASN A 125 -4.58 5.41 -9.14
C ASN A 125 -4.05 3.99 -9.04
N TYR A 126 -4.84 3.09 -8.48
CA TYR A 126 -4.58 1.65 -8.44
C TYR A 126 -5.52 0.95 -9.42
N ASP A 127 -4.94 0.41 -10.50
CA ASP A 127 -5.67 -0.27 -11.57
C ASP A 127 -5.63 -1.77 -11.31
N PHE A 128 -6.79 -2.40 -11.32
CA PHE A 128 -6.87 -3.85 -11.21
C PHE A 128 -8.21 -4.38 -11.76
N SER A 129 -8.44 -5.69 -11.62
CA SER A 129 -9.77 -6.27 -11.73
C SER A 129 -10.61 -5.95 -10.50
N THR A 130 -11.87 -6.36 -10.49
CA THR A 130 -12.74 -6.21 -9.32
C THR A 130 -12.13 -6.94 -8.11
N THR A 131 -11.83 -6.21 -7.04
CA THR A 131 -11.22 -6.74 -5.82
C THR A 131 -11.67 -5.97 -4.59
N THR A 132 -11.65 -6.63 -3.42
CA THR A 132 -12.01 -6.01 -2.14
C THR A 132 -10.85 -5.17 -1.63
N ALA A 133 -11.08 -3.88 -1.46
CA ALA A 133 -10.08 -2.95 -0.93
C ALA A 133 -10.25 -2.72 0.58
N MET A 134 -9.15 -2.39 1.25
CA MET A 134 -9.17 -1.98 2.65
C MET A 134 -8.30 -0.74 2.87
N ILE A 135 -8.87 0.24 3.56
CA ILE A 135 -8.15 1.37 4.12
C ILE A 135 -7.65 0.95 5.51
N VAL A 136 -6.35 0.94 5.69
CA VAL A 136 -5.69 0.54 6.94
C VAL A 136 -5.11 1.77 7.62
N ARG A 137 -5.51 2.00 8.85
CA ARG A 137 -4.98 3.07 9.69
C ARG A 137 -4.14 2.45 10.80
N THR A 138 -2.87 2.86 10.89
CA THR A 138 -1.95 2.42 11.95
C THR A 138 -1.57 3.58 12.84
N ASN A 139 -1.44 3.31 14.13
CA ASN A 139 -0.91 4.25 15.11
C ASN A 139 -0.08 3.48 16.14
N PRO A 140 1.13 3.03 15.75
CA PRO A 140 2.01 2.31 16.65
C PRO A 140 2.50 3.21 17.78
N SER A 141 2.70 2.63 18.97
CA SER A 141 3.03 3.37 20.21
C SER A 141 4.53 3.47 20.51
N ASP A 142 5.38 2.92 19.66
CA ASP A 142 6.80 2.66 19.89
C ASP A 142 7.76 3.64 19.20
N GLY A 143 7.25 4.75 18.72
CA GLY A 143 8.03 5.79 18.03
C GLY A 143 8.02 5.67 16.52
N ARG A 144 7.35 4.69 15.95
CA ARG A 144 7.00 4.62 14.53
C ARG A 144 5.88 5.60 14.21
N TYR A 145 5.77 5.99 12.94
CA TYR A 145 4.80 7.00 12.53
C TYR A 145 3.41 6.40 12.29
N ALA A 146 2.38 7.13 12.70
CA ALA A 146 1.01 6.82 12.31
C ALA A 146 0.84 6.97 10.79
N SER A 147 0.03 6.08 10.18
CA SER A 147 -0.18 6.11 8.73
C SER A 147 -1.59 5.72 8.31
N ILE A 148 -1.97 6.12 7.09
CA ILE A 148 -3.12 5.61 6.34
C ILE A 148 -2.57 4.95 5.09
N SER A 149 -2.94 3.70 4.83
CA SER A 149 -2.54 2.97 3.64
C SER A 149 -3.72 2.26 2.97
N SER A 150 -3.59 1.99 1.68
CA SER A 150 -4.56 1.23 0.90
C SER A 150 -4.02 -0.17 0.62
N VAL A 151 -4.88 -1.17 0.79
CA VAL A 151 -4.55 -2.58 0.65
C VAL A 151 -5.58 -3.27 -0.24
N ASP A 152 -5.11 -4.09 -1.15
CA ASP A 152 -5.93 -5.05 -1.88
C ASP A 152 -5.94 -6.37 -1.11
N LEU A 153 -7.11 -6.77 -0.61
CA LEU A 153 -7.26 -7.97 0.22
C LEU A 153 -7.02 -9.27 -0.55
N GLN A 154 -6.98 -9.23 -1.88
CA GLN A 154 -6.61 -10.40 -2.68
C GLN A 154 -5.16 -10.82 -2.40
N PHE A 155 -4.27 -9.88 -2.08
CA PHE A 155 -2.91 -10.21 -1.62
C PHE A 155 -2.89 -11.03 -0.34
N LEU A 156 -3.97 -11.01 0.44
CA LEU A 156 -4.14 -11.84 1.63
C LEU A 156 -5.00 -13.09 1.38
N GLY A 157 -5.23 -13.43 0.10
CA GLY A 157 -6.04 -14.60 -0.27
C GLY A 157 -7.55 -14.44 -0.06
N ILE A 158 -8.03 -13.20 0.12
CA ILE A 158 -9.45 -12.87 0.13
C ILE A 158 -9.83 -12.49 -1.30
N ASN A 159 -10.45 -13.45 -2.01
CA ASN A 159 -10.61 -13.39 -3.45
C ASN A 159 -11.79 -12.52 -3.91
N ASP A 160 -11.59 -11.88 -5.05
CA ASP A 160 -12.56 -11.46 -6.06
C ASP A 160 -13.83 -10.77 -5.55
N GLY A 161 -13.66 -9.63 -4.88
CA GLY A 161 -14.80 -8.78 -4.54
C GLY A 161 -15.76 -9.36 -3.51
N THR A 162 -15.28 -10.26 -2.66
CA THR A 162 -16.12 -10.91 -1.66
C THR A 162 -16.23 -10.11 -0.36
N HIS A 163 -17.40 -10.18 0.27
CA HIS A 163 -17.60 -9.64 1.61
C HIS A 163 -16.79 -10.41 2.66
N LEU A 164 -16.34 -9.69 3.69
CA LEU A 164 -15.73 -10.28 4.90
C LEU A 164 -16.80 -10.95 5.78
N ASN A 165 -17.36 -12.05 5.29
CA ASN A 165 -18.49 -12.72 5.92
C ASN A 165 -18.10 -13.64 7.09
N SER A 166 -16.84 -14.04 7.18
CA SER A 166 -16.36 -14.95 8.22
C SER A 166 -15.43 -14.25 9.21
N PHE A 167 -15.47 -14.70 10.46
CA PHE A 167 -14.51 -14.26 11.46
C PHE A 167 -13.07 -14.56 11.07
N MET A 168 -12.84 -15.67 10.35
CA MET A 168 -11.53 -16.06 9.84
C MET A 168 -10.98 -15.04 8.84
N GLN A 169 -11.80 -14.58 7.89
CA GLN A 169 -11.39 -13.54 6.94
C GLN A 169 -11.00 -12.24 7.66
N LYS A 170 -11.74 -11.86 8.71
CA LYS A 170 -11.42 -10.69 9.51
C LYS A 170 -10.10 -10.84 10.28
N ILE A 171 -9.75 -12.05 10.75
CA ILE A 171 -8.44 -12.29 11.38
C ILE A 171 -7.32 -12.21 10.34
N ILE A 172 -7.52 -12.70 9.11
CA ILE A 172 -6.55 -12.57 8.03
C ILE A 172 -6.23 -11.09 7.77
N CYS A 173 -7.20 -10.19 7.89
CA CYS A 173 -6.98 -8.75 7.73
C CYS A 173 -5.98 -8.16 8.73
N LEU A 174 -5.67 -8.82 9.85
CA LEU A 174 -4.58 -8.41 10.75
C LEU A 174 -3.20 -8.38 10.06
N ALA A 175 -3.05 -9.06 8.93
CA ALA A 175 -1.86 -9.02 8.10
C ALA A 175 -1.81 -7.79 7.17
N ALA A 176 -2.90 -7.02 7.04
CA ALA A 176 -2.98 -5.90 6.11
C ALA A 176 -1.89 -4.82 6.29
N PRO A 177 -1.39 -4.51 7.50
CA PRO A 177 -0.25 -3.60 7.66
C PRO A 177 1.01 -4.00 6.88
N TYR A 178 1.19 -5.28 6.57
CA TYR A 178 2.35 -5.80 5.85
C TYR A 178 2.24 -5.75 4.33
N VAL A 179 1.08 -5.43 3.80
CA VAL A 179 0.83 -5.42 2.35
C VAL A 179 0.25 -4.08 1.83
N PRO A 180 0.78 -2.92 2.28
CA PRO A 180 0.35 -1.64 1.73
C PRO A 180 0.77 -1.54 0.26
N LEU A 181 -0.10 -0.97 -0.58
CA LEU A 181 0.20 -0.68 -1.98
C LEU A 181 0.43 0.80 -2.24
N ASP A 182 -0.08 1.63 -1.36
CA ASP A 182 0.20 3.07 -1.23
C ASP A 182 -0.17 3.55 0.18
N GLY A 183 0.24 4.76 0.51
CA GLY A 183 -0.11 5.36 1.79
C GLY A 183 0.59 6.67 2.06
N VAL A 184 0.23 7.26 3.20
CA VAL A 184 0.86 8.47 3.74
C VAL A 184 1.01 8.34 5.26
N ASN A 185 2.09 8.88 5.80
CA ASN A 185 2.31 8.91 7.24
C ASN A 185 2.11 10.31 7.84
N GLU A 186 2.14 10.40 9.17
CA GLU A 186 1.93 11.65 9.93
C GLU A 186 3.03 12.70 9.72
N LYS A 187 4.15 12.37 9.09
CA LYS A 187 5.19 13.31 8.67
C LYS A 187 4.90 13.93 7.32
N GLY A 188 3.87 13.43 6.60
CA GLY A 188 3.53 13.86 5.26
C GLY A 188 4.41 13.21 4.19
N VAL A 189 4.97 12.04 4.49
CA VAL A 189 5.64 11.19 3.50
C VAL A 189 4.63 10.22 2.91
N SER A 190 4.48 10.24 1.59
CA SER A 190 3.63 9.30 0.84
C SER A 190 4.48 8.42 -0.05
N CYS A 191 4.05 7.17 -0.25
CA CYS A 191 4.69 6.24 -1.16
C CYS A 191 3.66 5.36 -1.88
N GLY A 192 4.06 4.82 -3.02
CA GLY A 192 3.27 3.87 -3.80
C GLY A 192 4.15 2.90 -4.57
N ILE A 193 3.60 1.71 -4.85
CA ILE A 193 4.21 0.64 -5.63
C ILE A 193 3.57 0.57 -7.01
N TYR A 194 4.37 0.30 -8.04
CA TYR A 194 3.92 0.20 -9.42
C TYR A 194 4.59 -1.00 -10.06
N MET A 195 3.80 -1.82 -10.73
CA MET A 195 4.36 -2.88 -11.55
C MET A 195 5.19 -2.26 -12.67
N SER A 196 6.42 -2.72 -12.86
CA SER A 196 7.32 -2.23 -13.90
C SER A 196 7.51 -3.28 -14.97
N TYR A 197 7.08 -2.96 -16.19
CA TYR A 197 7.31 -3.82 -17.34
C TYR A 197 8.68 -3.48 -17.93
N GLN A 198 9.67 -4.31 -17.65
CA GLN A 198 11.08 -4.07 -18.00
C GLN A 198 11.44 -4.56 -19.40
N GLY A 199 10.48 -4.74 -20.27
CA GLY A 199 10.65 -5.18 -21.65
C GLY A 199 9.39 -5.89 -22.15
N ALA A 200 9.37 -6.31 -23.43
CA ALA A 200 8.19 -6.87 -24.06
C ALA A 200 7.67 -8.17 -23.39
N ASP A 201 8.56 -8.91 -22.72
CA ASP A 201 8.25 -10.27 -22.24
C ASP A 201 8.37 -10.44 -20.72
N ASN A 202 8.57 -9.39 -19.95
CA ASN A 202 8.51 -9.42 -18.54
C ASN A 202 9.63 -8.94 -17.71
N ALA A 203 9.13 -8.52 -16.76
CA ALA A 203 9.70 -8.20 -15.51
C ALA A 203 10.42 -9.38 -14.89
N THR A 204 11.72 -9.43 -15.01
CA THR A 204 12.51 -10.24 -14.09
C THR A 204 12.39 -9.57 -12.72
N PRO A 205 11.87 -10.25 -11.69
CA PRO A 205 11.77 -9.69 -10.36
C PRO A 205 13.16 -9.34 -9.81
N THR A 206 13.26 -8.28 -9.06
CA THR A 206 14.47 -7.97 -8.28
C THR A 206 14.61 -9.01 -7.18
N ASN A 207 15.81 -9.55 -7.03
CA ASN A 207 16.10 -10.59 -6.03
C ASN A 207 17.56 -10.44 -5.59
N GLN A 208 17.89 -9.32 -4.93
CA GLN A 208 19.24 -9.02 -4.50
C GLN A 208 19.72 -10.05 -3.48
N MET A 209 21.00 -10.38 -3.53
CA MET A 209 21.64 -11.35 -2.64
C MET A 209 22.99 -10.80 -2.17
N THR A 210 22.91 -9.83 -1.25
CA THR A 210 24.11 -9.29 -0.59
C THR A 210 24.11 -9.67 0.91
N ASP A 211 24.96 -9.05 1.71
CA ASP A 211 24.99 -9.28 3.16
C ASP A 211 24.04 -8.35 3.94
N LYS A 212 23.09 -7.67 3.26
CA LYS A 212 22.12 -6.80 3.90
C LYS A 212 20.90 -7.60 4.37
N PRO A 213 20.16 -7.08 5.35
CA PRO A 213 18.82 -7.62 5.67
C PRO A 213 17.86 -7.44 4.49
N ASP A 214 16.78 -8.22 4.49
CA ASP A 214 15.90 -8.42 3.35
C ASP A 214 14.56 -7.69 3.51
N LEU A 215 14.01 -7.20 2.41
CA LEU A 215 12.65 -6.67 2.32
C LEU A 215 11.95 -7.21 1.08
N THR A 216 10.68 -7.54 1.22
CA THR A 216 9.79 -7.76 0.10
C THR A 216 9.20 -6.44 -0.40
N SER A 217 8.57 -6.45 -1.56
CA SER A 217 8.01 -5.25 -2.20
C SER A 217 7.09 -4.45 -1.29
N THR A 218 6.20 -5.10 -0.57
CA THR A 218 5.21 -4.42 0.27
C THR A 218 5.76 -4.05 1.65
N THR A 219 6.68 -4.84 2.19
CA THR A 219 7.32 -4.52 3.48
C THR A 219 8.25 -3.33 3.35
N MET A 220 8.79 -3.05 2.16
CA MET A 220 9.53 -1.83 1.89
C MET A 220 8.62 -0.58 2.00
N LEU A 221 7.38 -0.63 1.51
CA LEU A 221 6.44 0.48 1.73
C LEU A 221 6.12 0.64 3.22
N ARG A 222 5.96 -0.47 3.93
CA ARG A 222 5.74 -0.42 5.39
C ARG A 222 6.91 0.23 6.12
N LEU A 223 8.15 -0.10 5.75
CA LEU A 223 9.34 0.54 6.30
C LEU A 223 9.31 2.07 6.08
N ILE A 224 8.99 2.52 4.87
CA ILE A 224 8.90 3.95 4.55
C ILE A 224 7.81 4.62 5.40
N LEU A 225 6.61 4.03 5.48
CA LEU A 225 5.49 4.60 6.21
C LEU A 225 5.75 4.67 7.72
N ASP A 226 6.50 3.72 8.28
CA ASP A 226 6.76 3.66 9.72
C ASP A 226 7.93 4.55 10.17
N TYR A 227 8.95 4.76 9.31
CA TYR A 227 10.20 5.34 9.78
C TYR A 227 10.71 6.56 8.97
N ALA A 228 10.14 6.84 7.79
CA ALA A 228 10.60 7.97 6.99
C ALA A 228 9.86 9.26 7.35
N ASP A 229 10.60 10.31 7.64
CA ASP A 229 10.08 11.68 7.84
C ASP A 229 10.31 12.60 6.62
N SER A 230 11.00 12.09 5.62
CA SER A 230 11.36 12.80 4.39
C SER A 230 11.68 11.81 3.26
N VAL A 231 11.71 12.29 2.03
CA VAL A 231 12.16 11.49 0.86
C VAL A 231 13.60 11.02 1.05
N ASP A 232 14.50 11.88 1.54
CA ASP A 232 15.89 11.52 1.79
C ASP A 232 16.01 10.40 2.82
N LYS A 233 15.20 10.44 3.88
CA LYS A 233 15.18 9.38 4.88
C LYS A 233 14.60 8.08 4.33
N ALA A 234 13.58 8.14 3.47
CA ALA A 234 13.06 6.96 2.80
C ALA A 234 14.13 6.28 1.92
N VAL A 235 14.86 7.07 1.12
CA VAL A 235 15.97 6.56 0.29
C VAL A 235 17.10 5.98 1.14
N GLU A 236 17.49 6.67 2.22
CA GLU A 236 18.50 6.16 3.16
C GLU A 236 18.07 4.80 3.74
N LEU A 237 16.82 4.69 4.21
CA LEU A 237 16.30 3.46 4.80
C LEU A 237 16.31 2.30 3.80
N VAL A 238 15.70 2.46 2.63
CA VAL A 238 15.59 1.36 1.65
C VAL A 238 16.95 0.93 1.09
N SER A 239 17.94 1.83 1.07
CA SER A 239 19.29 1.51 0.60
C SER A 239 20.06 0.56 1.54
N GLN A 240 19.57 0.35 2.77
CA GLN A 240 20.19 -0.53 3.76
C GLN A 240 19.75 -1.98 3.64
N TYR A 241 18.79 -2.28 2.75
CA TYR A 241 18.21 -3.61 2.59
C TYR A 241 18.42 -4.15 1.18
N ASP A 242 18.38 -5.46 1.06
CA ASP A 242 18.19 -6.15 -0.21
C ASP A 242 16.69 -6.23 -0.54
N LEU A 243 16.33 -5.95 -1.79
CA LEU A 243 14.96 -6.05 -2.25
C LEU A 243 14.72 -7.41 -2.91
N HIS A 244 13.62 -8.05 -2.50
CA HIS A 244 13.07 -9.27 -3.10
C HIS A 244 11.66 -8.98 -3.56
N ASP A 245 11.47 -8.87 -4.88
CA ASP A 245 10.16 -8.54 -5.44
C ASP A 245 9.16 -9.67 -5.19
N SER A 246 7.99 -9.29 -4.69
CA SER A 246 6.90 -10.20 -4.38
C SER A 246 6.25 -10.77 -5.64
N ALA A 247 5.64 -11.95 -5.49
CA ALA A 247 4.77 -12.57 -6.51
C ALA A 247 5.41 -12.76 -7.87
N SER A 248 6.73 -12.93 -7.92
CA SER A 248 7.50 -13.17 -9.14
C SER A 248 7.31 -12.08 -10.21
N THR A 249 7.13 -10.85 -9.78
CA THR A 249 6.91 -9.69 -10.65
C THR A 249 7.82 -8.53 -10.26
N SER A 250 8.18 -7.68 -11.20
CA SER A 250 9.05 -6.53 -10.95
C SER A 250 8.25 -5.28 -10.61
N PHE A 251 8.76 -4.51 -9.65
CA PHE A 251 8.16 -3.26 -9.22
C PHE A 251 9.16 -2.10 -9.23
N HIS A 252 8.61 -0.90 -9.31
CA HIS A 252 9.28 0.34 -8.96
C HIS A 252 8.38 1.17 -8.04
N TYR A 253 8.93 2.23 -7.48
CA TYR A 253 8.26 2.93 -6.39
C TYR A 253 8.40 4.44 -6.56
N MET A 254 7.44 5.18 -6.05
CA MET A 254 7.51 6.63 -5.96
C MET A 254 7.28 7.06 -4.52
N VAL A 255 8.10 7.98 -4.03
CA VAL A 255 8.02 8.57 -2.71
C VAL A 255 7.96 10.10 -2.86
N ALA A 256 7.15 10.76 -2.05
CA ALA A 256 7.06 12.22 -2.00
C ALA A 256 6.85 12.70 -0.57
N ASP A 257 7.27 13.92 -0.27
CA ASP A 257 7.07 14.54 1.04
C ASP A 257 6.47 15.94 0.99
N SER A 258 6.12 16.47 2.15
CA SER A 258 5.48 17.77 2.30
C SER A 258 6.36 18.97 1.93
N THR A 259 7.66 18.78 1.68
CA THR A 259 8.55 19.84 1.19
C THR A 259 8.42 20.03 -0.33
N GLY A 260 7.81 19.07 -1.02
CA GLY A 260 7.71 18.99 -2.48
C GLY A 260 8.84 18.17 -3.11
N LYS A 261 9.73 17.59 -2.30
CA LYS A 261 10.69 16.62 -2.80
C LYS A 261 9.98 15.32 -3.14
N SER A 262 10.40 14.68 -4.23
CA SER A 262 9.96 13.35 -4.61
C SER A 262 11.11 12.56 -5.24
N ALA A 263 10.98 11.25 -5.22
CA ALA A 263 11.92 10.34 -5.86
C ALA A 263 11.18 9.13 -6.44
N ILE A 264 11.64 8.66 -7.60
CA ILE A 264 11.28 7.37 -8.17
C ILE A 264 12.43 6.42 -7.86
N LEU A 265 12.11 5.26 -7.30
CA LEU A 265 13.06 4.23 -6.91
C LEU A 265 12.93 3.05 -7.87
N GLU A 266 13.99 2.76 -8.60
CA GLU A 266 14.04 1.71 -9.60
C GLU A 266 15.23 0.80 -9.37
N TRP A 267 15.02 -0.50 -9.34
CA TRP A 267 16.10 -1.47 -9.34
C TRP A 267 16.39 -1.90 -10.77
N VAL A 268 17.52 -1.48 -11.28
CA VAL A 268 17.93 -1.69 -12.68
C VAL A 268 19.29 -2.36 -12.75
N ASN A 269 19.56 -3.03 -13.84
CA ASN A 269 20.86 -3.61 -14.10
C ASN A 269 21.91 -2.51 -14.32
N ALA A 270 23.11 -2.72 -13.80
CA ALA A 270 24.25 -1.94 -14.23
C ALA A 270 24.53 -2.28 -15.72
N THR A 271 24.76 -1.26 -16.49
CA THR A 271 24.69 -1.10 -17.94
C THR A 271 25.19 -2.20 -18.88
N ASP A 272 25.79 -3.30 -18.49
CA ASP A 272 26.34 -4.32 -19.39
C ASP A 272 26.29 -5.75 -18.83
N ASP A 273 25.59 -6.00 -17.75
CA ASP A 273 25.46 -7.33 -17.18
C ASP A 273 24.17 -7.98 -17.66
N GLU A 274 24.27 -9.07 -18.39
CA GLU A 274 23.14 -9.97 -18.62
C GLU A 274 22.72 -10.62 -17.30
N ASP A 275 21.98 -9.88 -16.50
CA ASP A 275 21.36 -10.37 -15.28
C ASP A 275 19.99 -10.95 -15.63
N ASN A 276 19.91 -12.26 -15.63
CA ASN A 276 18.70 -12.97 -15.97
C ASN A 276 17.84 -13.33 -14.75
N ASP A 277 18.33 -13.06 -13.52
CA ASP A 277 17.67 -13.48 -12.27
C ASP A 277 17.36 -12.34 -11.30
N GLY A 278 17.71 -11.10 -11.64
CA GLY A 278 17.46 -9.92 -10.82
C GLY A 278 18.42 -9.72 -9.63
N SER A 279 19.42 -10.61 -9.47
CA SER A 279 20.32 -10.58 -8.31
C SER A 279 21.34 -9.44 -8.33
N LYS A 280 21.65 -8.93 -9.52
CA LYS A 280 22.64 -7.87 -9.72
C LYS A 280 22.05 -6.48 -9.84
N ARG A 281 20.74 -6.35 -9.78
CA ARG A 281 20.06 -5.06 -9.86
C ARG A 281 20.49 -4.14 -8.73
N LYS A 282 20.60 -2.85 -9.04
CA LYS A 282 20.97 -1.81 -8.10
C LYS A 282 19.89 -0.76 -8.05
N LEU A 283 19.68 -0.22 -6.86
CA LEU A 283 18.80 0.92 -6.66
C LEU A 283 19.33 2.12 -7.45
N ASN A 284 18.53 2.60 -8.40
CA ASN A 284 18.64 3.89 -9.05
C ASN A 284 17.58 4.83 -8.49
N VAL A 285 17.99 5.98 -8.00
CA VAL A 285 17.11 6.98 -7.38
C VAL A 285 17.01 8.17 -8.31
N ILE A 286 15.79 8.51 -8.72
CA ILE A 286 15.54 9.61 -9.65
C ILE A 286 14.75 10.67 -8.89
N TYR A 287 15.44 11.71 -8.42
CA TYR A 287 14.81 12.83 -7.71
C TYR A 287 14.14 13.79 -8.69
N ASN A 288 13.10 14.50 -8.22
CA ASN A 288 12.42 15.52 -9.00
C ASN A 288 13.26 16.77 -9.30
N ASP A 289 14.37 16.96 -8.59
CA ASP A 289 15.34 18.03 -8.81
C ASP A 289 16.62 17.55 -9.54
N ASP A 290 16.59 16.31 -10.08
CA ASP A 290 17.72 15.73 -10.81
C ASP A 290 17.57 16.01 -12.31
N ASP A 291 18.47 16.84 -12.86
CA ASP A 291 18.48 17.22 -14.29
C ASP A 291 18.65 16.00 -15.22
N ALA A 292 19.29 14.93 -14.75
CA ALA A 292 19.54 13.72 -15.54
C ALA A 292 18.28 12.84 -15.68
N ALA A 293 17.33 12.97 -14.77
CA ALA A 293 16.16 12.12 -14.71
C ALA A 293 15.14 12.39 -15.83
N LEU A 294 15.17 13.54 -16.45
CA LEU A 294 14.07 14.03 -17.30
C LEU A 294 14.46 14.30 -18.73
N GLY A 295 15.69 13.95 -19.10
CA GLY A 295 16.19 13.98 -20.46
C GLY A 295 15.82 15.26 -21.22
N GLU A 296 16.66 16.30 -21.16
CA GLU A 296 16.63 17.50 -21.98
C GLU A 296 15.97 18.77 -21.41
N ALA A 297 15.31 18.75 -20.27
CA ALA A 297 14.82 19.99 -19.66
C ALA A 297 15.89 20.62 -18.76
N GLU A 298 16.47 21.73 -19.19
CA GLU A 298 17.23 22.62 -18.33
C GLU A 298 16.28 23.26 -17.29
N GLY A 299 16.15 22.67 -16.09
CA GLY A 299 15.35 23.24 -15.03
C GLY A 299 14.99 22.21 -13.97
N LYS A 300 14.82 22.67 -12.73
CA LYS A 300 14.31 21.85 -11.63
C LYS A 300 12.87 21.46 -11.91
N ASN A 301 12.59 20.14 -11.94
CA ASN A 301 11.22 19.72 -11.92
C ASN A 301 10.65 19.83 -10.52
N GLU A 302 9.60 20.59 -10.40
CA GLU A 302 8.89 20.67 -9.14
C GLU A 302 7.95 19.49 -8.90
N PHE A 303 7.82 18.56 -9.88
CA PHE A 303 6.91 17.41 -9.82
C PHE A 303 7.37 16.25 -10.69
N GLN A 304 6.91 15.07 -10.31
CA GLN A 304 7.18 13.81 -11.02
C GLN A 304 5.87 13.08 -11.30
N TYR A 305 5.92 12.17 -12.25
CA TYR A 305 4.84 11.23 -12.54
C TYR A 305 5.40 9.88 -12.96
N VAL A 306 4.65 8.83 -12.70
CA VAL A 306 5.05 7.45 -12.92
C VAL A 306 3.85 6.60 -13.33
N THR A 307 4.10 5.61 -14.19
CA THR A 307 3.14 4.58 -14.56
C THR A 307 3.78 3.19 -14.46
N ASN A 308 3.78 2.40 -15.54
CA ASN A 308 4.20 1.00 -15.46
C ASN A 308 5.45 0.72 -16.31
N PHE A 309 6.30 1.70 -16.55
CA PHE A 309 7.58 1.51 -17.24
C PHE A 309 8.72 2.17 -16.45
N ILE A 310 9.92 1.65 -16.62
CA ILE A 310 11.15 2.19 -16.02
C ILE A 310 11.43 3.57 -16.63
N VAL A 311 11.50 4.60 -15.78
CA VAL A 311 11.75 5.98 -16.23
C VAL A 311 13.23 6.32 -16.30
N THR A 312 14.12 5.43 -15.80
CA THR A 312 15.58 5.57 -15.97
C THR A 312 15.90 5.85 -17.43
N PRO A 313 16.62 6.96 -17.73
CA PRO A 313 16.95 7.34 -19.10
C PRO A 313 17.65 6.23 -19.88
N ASN A 314 17.30 6.09 -21.17
CA ASN A 314 17.88 5.12 -22.08
C ASN A 314 17.68 3.64 -21.70
N TYR A 315 16.79 3.33 -20.77
CA TYR A 315 16.49 1.96 -20.40
C TYR A 315 15.83 1.16 -21.54
N TYR A 316 14.92 1.77 -22.28
CA TYR A 316 14.26 1.14 -23.42
C TYR A 316 14.88 1.60 -24.76
N LEU A 317 14.95 0.67 -25.72
CA LEU A 317 15.38 0.98 -27.08
C LEU A 317 14.33 1.73 -27.89
N THR A 318 13.04 1.55 -27.55
CA THR A 318 11.90 2.18 -28.22
C THR A 318 10.79 2.48 -27.22
N ASP A 319 9.96 3.50 -27.50
CA ASP A 319 8.81 3.85 -26.67
C ASP A 319 7.71 2.79 -26.71
N THR A 320 7.67 1.92 -27.71
CA THR A 320 6.67 0.85 -27.82
C THR A 320 6.80 -0.19 -26.69
N SER A 321 7.92 -0.21 -25.97
CA SER A 321 8.14 -1.08 -24.80
C SER A 321 7.73 -0.43 -23.48
N LYS A 322 7.31 0.83 -23.49
CA LYS A 322 6.91 1.58 -22.30
C LYS A 322 5.42 1.36 -22.01
N TYR A 323 5.11 0.42 -21.14
CA TYR A 323 3.72 0.16 -20.75
C TYR A 323 3.13 1.31 -19.92
N GLY A 324 1.99 1.87 -20.37
CA GLY A 324 1.35 3.00 -19.72
C GLY A 324 1.95 4.36 -20.07
N LEU A 325 2.77 4.46 -21.14
CA LEU A 325 3.31 5.72 -21.66
C LEU A 325 2.19 6.72 -22.00
N ASP A 326 1.08 6.24 -22.55
CA ASP A 326 -0.09 7.02 -22.88
C ASP A 326 -0.72 7.74 -21.67
N ARG A 327 -0.86 7.04 -20.53
CA ARG A 327 -1.29 7.63 -19.26
C ARG A 327 -0.25 8.59 -18.69
N TYR A 328 1.01 8.24 -18.85
CA TYR A 328 2.13 9.09 -18.44
C TYR A 328 2.08 10.43 -19.21
N ASP A 329 1.95 10.39 -20.53
CA ASP A 329 1.88 11.58 -21.38
C ASP A 329 0.61 12.42 -21.10
N GLU A 330 -0.52 11.77 -20.84
CA GLU A 330 -1.75 12.48 -20.47
C GLU A 330 -1.60 13.20 -19.13
N ILE A 331 -1.02 12.54 -18.10
CA ILE A 331 -0.72 13.18 -16.81
C ILE A 331 0.22 14.36 -17.04
N ALA A 332 1.32 14.16 -17.77
CA ALA A 332 2.28 15.20 -18.10
C ALA A 332 1.60 16.42 -18.74
N SER A 333 0.72 16.19 -19.72
CA SER A 333 0.00 17.24 -20.42
C SER A 333 -0.90 18.09 -19.51
N LYS A 334 -1.32 17.58 -18.35
CA LYS A 334 -2.17 18.27 -17.38
C LYS A 334 -1.36 18.94 -16.27
N ILE A 335 -0.31 18.29 -15.82
CA ILE A 335 0.56 18.80 -14.75
C ILE A 335 1.56 19.81 -15.33
N ASN A 336 2.06 19.59 -16.54
CA ASN A 336 3.09 20.41 -17.19
C ASN A 336 2.69 20.78 -18.64
N PRO A 337 1.58 21.53 -18.85
CA PRO A 337 1.00 21.74 -20.17
C PRO A 337 1.88 22.51 -21.16
N ASP A 338 2.82 23.33 -20.67
CA ASP A 338 3.73 24.12 -21.50
C ASP A 338 5.12 23.50 -21.67
N GLY A 339 5.35 22.33 -21.08
CA GLY A 339 6.64 21.65 -21.13
C GLY A 339 7.79 22.35 -20.38
N SER A 340 7.50 23.42 -19.64
CA SER A 340 8.52 24.21 -18.94
C SER A 340 9.06 23.56 -17.66
N ASN A 341 8.40 22.51 -17.20
CA ASN A 341 8.69 21.79 -15.94
C ASN A 341 8.68 22.67 -14.67
N THR A 342 8.05 23.85 -14.73
CA THR A 342 8.04 24.82 -13.65
C THR A 342 6.64 25.05 -13.05
N GLN A 343 5.57 24.43 -13.55
CA GLN A 343 4.22 24.83 -13.24
C GLN A 343 3.25 23.73 -12.80
N GLY A 344 3.68 22.72 -12.05
CA GLY A 344 2.75 21.77 -11.41
C GLY A 344 1.79 22.40 -10.40
N ILE A 345 1.41 23.70 -10.63
CA ILE A 345 0.51 24.44 -9.75
C ILE A 345 -0.91 24.25 -10.27
N ILE A 346 -1.65 23.40 -9.59
CA ILE A 346 -3.06 23.07 -9.91
C ILE A 346 -3.88 23.02 -8.61
N THR A 347 -5.18 23.25 -8.71
CA THR A 347 -6.06 23.13 -7.55
C THR A 347 -6.27 21.65 -7.17
N GLN A 348 -6.78 21.41 -5.95
CA GLN A 348 -7.15 20.07 -5.50
C GLN A 348 -8.17 19.42 -6.47
N GLU A 349 -9.16 20.17 -6.94
CA GLU A 349 -10.16 19.69 -7.89
C GLU A 349 -9.52 19.33 -9.24
N GLN A 350 -8.55 20.13 -9.69
CA GLN A 350 -7.81 19.84 -10.91
C GLN A 350 -6.95 18.58 -10.74
N ALA A 351 -6.32 18.37 -9.57
CA ALA A 351 -5.57 17.16 -9.28
C ALA A 351 -6.47 15.92 -9.28
N LEU A 352 -7.66 15.99 -8.67
CA LEU A 352 -8.68 14.94 -8.76
C LEU A 352 -9.13 14.70 -10.20
N ALA A 353 -9.30 15.77 -11.00
CA ALA A 353 -9.66 15.64 -12.41
C ALA A 353 -8.56 14.97 -13.25
N VAL A 354 -7.27 15.13 -12.90
CA VAL A 354 -6.16 14.38 -13.52
C VAL A 354 -6.29 12.89 -13.22
N LEU A 355 -6.54 12.51 -11.96
CA LEU A 355 -6.78 11.11 -11.58
C LEU A 355 -7.96 10.53 -12.34
N GLN A 356 -9.10 11.24 -12.37
CA GLN A 356 -10.30 10.83 -13.11
C GLN A 356 -10.04 10.69 -14.61
N ARG A 357 -9.22 11.57 -15.19
CA ARG A 357 -8.93 11.58 -16.62
C ARG A 357 -8.19 10.33 -17.09
N VAL A 358 -7.31 9.78 -16.27
CA VAL A 358 -6.55 8.56 -16.59
C VAL A 358 -7.17 7.29 -16.00
N CYS A 359 -8.43 7.35 -15.56
CA CYS A 359 -9.20 6.19 -15.14
C CYS A 359 -9.56 5.27 -16.31
N ARG A 360 -9.63 3.97 -16.04
CA ARG A 360 -9.86 2.94 -17.07
C ARG A 360 -11.19 3.10 -17.81
N ARG A 361 -12.26 3.51 -17.14
CA ARG A 361 -13.57 3.68 -17.73
C ARG A 361 -13.63 4.86 -18.72
N ASN A 362 -12.79 5.87 -18.52
CA ASN A 362 -12.73 7.07 -19.35
C ASN A 362 -11.73 6.94 -20.51
N TRP A 363 -11.02 5.81 -20.57
CA TRP A 363 -9.93 5.59 -21.52
C TRP A 363 -10.34 4.59 -22.60
N ASP A 364 -11.33 4.95 -23.41
CA ASP A 364 -12.08 4.05 -24.32
C ASP A 364 -11.27 3.39 -25.44
N ASN A 365 -10.04 3.79 -25.73
CA ASN A 365 -9.29 3.28 -26.88
C ASN A 365 -7.78 3.33 -26.72
N VAL A 366 -7.30 3.06 -25.50
CA VAL A 366 -5.87 3.19 -25.26
C VAL A 366 -5.12 1.98 -25.84
N ILE A 367 -4.09 2.30 -26.62
CA ILE A 367 -3.14 1.34 -27.17
C ILE A 367 -2.51 0.58 -26.02
N GLY A 368 -2.66 -0.74 -26.00
CA GLY A 368 -2.09 -1.62 -24.98
C GLY A 368 -3.01 -1.97 -23.80
N ALA A 369 -4.21 -1.39 -23.69
CA ALA A 369 -5.23 -1.87 -22.77
C ALA A 369 -5.81 -3.20 -23.29
N SER A 370 -5.06 -4.28 -23.14
CA SER A 370 -5.54 -5.63 -23.47
C SER A 370 -6.65 -6.09 -22.52
N ASP A 371 -6.78 -5.48 -21.37
CA ASP A 371 -7.78 -5.81 -20.37
C ASP A 371 -8.93 -4.81 -20.35
N LYS A 372 -9.98 -5.13 -21.11
CA LYS A 372 -11.25 -4.38 -21.08
C LYS A 372 -11.99 -4.48 -19.73
N ASN A 373 -11.51 -5.32 -18.82
CA ASN A 373 -12.11 -5.56 -17.51
C ASN A 373 -11.40 -4.78 -16.39
N GLY A 374 -10.25 -4.18 -16.67
CA GLY A 374 -9.54 -3.34 -15.70
C GLY A 374 -10.36 -2.13 -15.27
N ILE A 375 -10.31 -1.81 -13.99
CA ILE A 375 -10.91 -0.62 -13.37
C ILE A 375 -9.88 0.03 -12.46
N ILE A 376 -10.06 1.31 -12.14
CA ILE A 376 -9.37 1.89 -11.01
C ILE A 376 -10.15 1.50 -9.75
N VAL A 377 -9.59 0.59 -8.96
CA VAL A 377 -10.22 0.11 -7.72
C VAL A 377 -10.30 1.24 -6.70
N TRP A 378 -9.22 2.02 -6.60
CA TRP A 378 -9.23 3.28 -5.85
C TRP A 378 -8.34 4.33 -6.46
N SER A 379 -8.71 5.59 -6.21
CA SER A 379 -7.89 6.76 -6.44
C SER A 379 -7.65 7.47 -5.11
N CYS A 380 -6.42 7.90 -4.87
CA CYS A 380 -6.07 8.68 -3.68
C CYS A 380 -5.44 10.02 -4.09
N LEU A 381 -5.89 11.09 -3.46
CA LEU A 381 -5.17 12.35 -3.46
C LEU A 381 -4.70 12.62 -2.03
N TYR A 382 -3.42 12.40 -1.80
CA TYR A 382 -2.75 12.63 -0.51
C TYR A 382 -2.33 14.09 -0.42
N ASP A 383 -2.88 14.83 0.52
CA ASP A 383 -2.44 16.17 0.93
C ASP A 383 -1.31 16.00 1.94
N LEU A 384 -0.08 16.09 1.46
CA LEU A 384 1.13 15.86 2.25
C LEU A 384 1.36 16.96 3.29
N THR A 385 0.91 18.18 2.98
CA THR A 385 1.04 19.36 3.86
C THR A 385 0.10 19.25 5.04
N ASN A 386 -1.18 18.98 4.79
CA ASN A 386 -2.22 18.93 5.82
C ASN A 386 -2.48 17.51 6.35
N LYS A 387 -1.77 16.50 5.82
CA LYS A 387 -1.84 15.09 6.26
C LYS A 387 -3.26 14.54 6.18
N LYS A 388 -3.88 14.76 5.02
CA LYS A 388 -5.22 14.31 4.67
C LYS A 388 -5.19 13.45 3.42
N VAL A 389 -6.22 12.65 3.23
CA VAL A 389 -6.40 11.81 2.04
C VAL A 389 -7.82 11.99 1.55
N ILE A 390 -7.98 12.28 0.26
CA ILE A 390 -9.23 12.07 -0.45
C ILE A 390 -9.11 10.70 -1.13
N TRP A 391 -9.90 9.76 -0.68
CA TRP A 391 -9.94 8.38 -1.18
C TRP A 391 -11.22 8.16 -1.96
N VAL A 392 -11.12 7.72 -3.21
CA VAL A 392 -12.25 7.53 -4.14
C VAL A 392 -12.33 6.06 -4.53
N SER A 393 -13.48 5.45 -4.32
CA SER A 393 -13.75 4.08 -4.73
C SER A 393 -14.16 3.99 -6.19
N ASN A 394 -13.62 3.01 -6.89
CA ASN A 394 -14.15 2.48 -8.15
C ASN A 394 -14.47 3.55 -9.22
N GLU A 395 -13.60 4.57 -9.35
CA GLU A 395 -13.75 5.68 -10.31
C GLU A 395 -15.00 6.59 -10.09
N GLU A 396 -15.63 6.49 -8.92
CA GLU A 396 -16.87 7.21 -8.62
C GLU A 396 -16.62 8.59 -7.97
N PHE A 397 -15.87 9.45 -8.64
CA PHE A 397 -15.48 10.79 -8.14
C PHE A 397 -16.65 11.72 -7.81
N ASN A 398 -17.82 11.50 -8.40
CA ASN A 398 -19.01 12.33 -8.20
C ASN A 398 -20.05 11.69 -7.25
N ASN A 399 -19.73 10.55 -6.66
CA ASN A 399 -20.61 9.84 -5.73
C ASN A 399 -20.15 10.08 -4.29
N GLU A 400 -20.88 10.88 -3.53
CA GLU A 400 -20.55 11.19 -2.14
C GLU A 400 -20.41 9.95 -1.24
N ASN A 401 -21.04 8.84 -1.59
CA ASN A 401 -20.92 7.57 -0.84
C ASN A 401 -19.65 6.78 -1.20
N ALA A 402 -18.93 7.17 -2.25
CA ALA A 402 -17.71 6.53 -2.73
C ALA A 402 -16.46 7.40 -2.51
N VAL A 403 -16.62 8.60 -1.97
CA VAL A 403 -15.53 9.54 -1.70
C VAL A 403 -15.37 9.73 -0.19
N PHE A 404 -14.17 9.49 0.32
CA PHE A 404 -13.86 9.59 1.74
C PHE A 404 -12.76 10.60 1.99
N GLU A 405 -12.98 11.52 2.92
CA GLU A 405 -11.93 12.38 3.45
C GLU A 405 -11.41 11.80 4.76
N LEU A 406 -10.11 11.49 4.81
CA LEU A 406 -9.44 10.87 5.95
C LEU A 406 -8.35 11.82 6.45
N SER A 407 -8.12 11.85 7.77
CA SER A 407 -7.11 12.71 8.38
C SER A 407 -6.22 11.92 9.32
N LEU A 408 -4.91 12.16 9.23
CA LEU A 408 -3.92 11.63 10.16
C LEU A 408 -3.87 12.42 11.47
N ILE A 409 -4.33 13.67 11.48
CA ILE A 409 -4.31 14.54 12.68
C ILE A 409 -5.14 13.93 13.82
N HIS A 410 -6.19 13.20 13.50
CA HIS A 410 -7.05 12.54 14.49
C HIS A 410 -6.58 11.14 14.92
N ILE A 411 -5.58 10.58 14.24
CA ILE A 411 -5.03 9.26 14.61
C ILE A 411 -4.00 9.39 15.74
N SER A 412 -3.21 10.46 15.71
CA SER A 412 -2.13 10.70 16.67
C SER A 412 -2.60 11.29 18.01
N GLU A 413 -3.84 11.78 18.13
CA GLU A 413 -4.38 12.19 19.40
C GLU A 413 -4.96 10.99 20.16
N PRO A 414 -4.40 10.63 21.34
CA PRO A 414 -5.05 9.66 22.20
C PRO A 414 -6.42 10.21 22.59
N THR A 415 -7.48 9.45 22.31
CA THR A 415 -8.80 9.74 22.83
C THR A 415 -8.67 9.83 24.35
N ARG A 416 -8.74 11.06 24.92
CA ARG A 416 -8.90 11.22 26.36
C ARG A 416 -10.22 10.55 26.75
N PRO A 417 -10.21 9.65 27.72
CA PRO A 417 -11.47 9.18 28.27
C PRO A 417 -12.20 10.40 28.85
N GLU A 418 -13.40 10.64 28.40
CA GLU A 418 -14.34 11.55 29.07
C GLU A 418 -14.70 11.03 30.47
#